data_7bbda310f571ef7c27d107f3c944f256
#
_entry.id   7bbda310f571ef7c27d107f3c944f256
#
_cell.length_a   1.000
_cell.length_b   1.000
_cell.length_c   1.000
_cell.angle_alpha   90.00
_cell.angle_beta   90.00
_cell.angle_gamma   90.00
#
_symmetry.space_group_name_H-M   'P 1'
#
loop_
_entity.id
_entity.type
_entity.pdbx_description
1 polymer ?
#
loop_
_entity_poly.entity_id
_entity_poly.type
_entity_poly.pdbx_seq_one_letter_code
_entity_poly.pdbx_strand_id
1 'polypeptide(L)'
;MSHFKGFKEALLQLLSVERVAPVYAIGKNQETVNLNKSIPLNGILDDSCLIGETWEGIKVQKPDMLPYDAIIVNCSTSIAPISAEKRIRLLHPDKPIIKYWEIANTRPSSFPLPFFVQEMAADYENNTVKWDKVKALLADKESLKVFVDITKFRLSGDYSFMADYSVRLADQYFESFFDLKKGEIFVDCGGFDGDTTEQFCKRCPEYGKVWFFEPSPANMAKAKSRLAGCHNIHFVQEGVSDQGGELNFNPDAGSASSVSTIGDIRIPVTTIDAKISGPVSFIKMDLEGWEMNALAGAKQCIFNNHPKLAIAVYHNAADFWKIPELILSMRSDYDLYLRHYTEGWSETVMYFIPKKQNG
;
A
#
# COMPACT_ATOMS: atom_id res chain seq x y z
N MET A 1 -24.37 28.08 11.52
CA MET A 1 -23.97 27.40 12.77
C MET A 1 -24.18 25.90 12.57
N SER A 2 -23.24 25.05 12.91
CA SER A 2 -23.37 23.60 12.77
C SER A 2 -24.56 23.10 13.58
N HIS A 3 -25.34 22.13 13.03
CA HIS A 3 -26.42 21.45 13.74
C HIS A 3 -25.89 20.68 14.96
N PHE A 4 -24.61 20.25 14.89
CA PHE A 4 -23.94 19.50 15.95
C PHE A 4 -23.08 20.42 16.81
N LYS A 5 -23.19 20.29 18.14
CA LYS A 5 -22.42 21.07 19.13
C LYS A 5 -20.97 20.59 19.26
N GLY A 6 -20.56 19.59 18.49
CA GLY A 6 -19.18 19.07 18.46
C GLY A 6 -19.09 17.66 17.92
N PHE A 7 -17.84 17.20 17.77
CA PHE A 7 -17.47 15.87 17.24
C PHE A 7 -18.16 14.71 17.97
N LYS A 8 -18.21 14.77 19.32
CA LYS A 8 -18.79 13.69 20.14
C LYS A 8 -20.29 13.50 19.86
N GLU A 9 -21.02 14.60 19.68
CA GLU A 9 -22.44 14.56 19.34
C GLU A 9 -22.67 13.97 17.94
N ALA A 10 -21.85 14.38 16.97
CA ALA A 10 -21.92 13.84 15.60
C ALA A 10 -21.62 12.33 15.58
N LEU A 11 -20.65 11.85 16.32
CA LEU A 11 -20.31 10.43 16.44
C LEU A 11 -21.46 9.64 17.10
N LEU A 12 -22.07 10.17 18.16
CA LEU A 12 -23.23 9.54 18.79
C LEU A 12 -24.43 9.46 17.82
N GLN A 13 -24.70 10.52 17.09
CA GLN A 13 -25.75 10.54 16.07
C GLN A 13 -25.46 9.55 14.95
N LEU A 14 -24.22 9.48 14.45
CA LEU A 14 -23.81 8.54 13.42
C LEU A 14 -24.10 7.09 13.83
N LEU A 15 -23.83 6.74 15.09
CA LEU A 15 -23.98 5.39 15.63
C LEU A 15 -25.38 5.10 16.22
N SER A 16 -26.31 6.08 16.17
CA SER A 16 -27.68 5.90 16.67
C SER A 16 -28.53 5.09 15.69
N VAL A 17 -29.41 4.25 16.24
CA VAL A 17 -30.44 3.53 15.48
C VAL A 17 -31.50 4.49 14.93
N GLU A 18 -31.78 5.58 15.66
CA GLU A 18 -32.76 6.62 15.30
C GLU A 18 -32.14 7.77 14.47
N ARG A 19 -31.02 7.50 13.80
CA ARG A 19 -30.33 8.52 13.00
C ARG A 19 -31.24 9.08 11.89
N VAL A 20 -31.36 10.41 11.84
CA VAL A 20 -32.07 11.14 10.80
C VAL A 20 -31.10 11.84 9.84
N ALA A 21 -29.91 12.21 10.33
CA ALA A 21 -28.90 12.92 9.54
C ALA A 21 -28.39 12.09 8.37
N PRO A 22 -28.31 12.65 7.15
CA PRO A 22 -27.74 11.95 6.01
C PRO A 22 -26.22 11.78 6.16
N VAL A 23 -25.70 10.62 5.75
CA VAL A 23 -24.30 10.24 5.89
C VAL A 23 -23.63 10.13 4.54
N TYR A 24 -22.47 10.75 4.41
CA TYR A 24 -21.64 10.71 3.22
C TYR A 24 -20.25 10.18 3.57
N ALA A 25 -19.65 9.38 2.67
CA ALA A 25 -18.29 8.91 2.82
C ALA A 25 -17.32 9.67 1.90
N ILE A 26 -16.05 9.74 2.29
CA ILE A 26 -14.93 10.11 1.42
C ILE A 26 -14.11 8.84 1.22
N GLY A 27 -13.79 8.51 -0.04
CA GLY A 27 -13.00 7.33 -0.42
C GLY A 27 -13.86 6.20 -0.98
N LYS A 28 -13.30 5.50 -1.97
CA LYS A 28 -13.87 4.32 -2.64
C LYS A 28 -13.01 3.11 -2.29
N ASN A 29 -13.25 2.51 -1.12
CA ASN A 29 -12.42 1.42 -0.56
C ASN A 29 -13.25 0.50 0.34
N GLN A 30 -12.61 -0.53 0.91
CA GLN A 30 -13.26 -1.51 1.76
C GLN A 30 -13.88 -0.91 3.02
N GLU A 31 -13.28 0.15 3.58
CA GLU A 31 -13.82 0.87 4.73
C GLU A 31 -15.17 1.51 4.41
N THR A 32 -15.31 2.07 3.20
CA THR A 32 -16.61 2.62 2.73
C THR A 32 -17.64 1.51 2.55
N VAL A 33 -17.25 0.36 2.01
CA VAL A 33 -18.14 -0.82 1.92
C VAL A 33 -18.57 -1.28 3.31
N ASN A 34 -17.63 -1.41 4.25
CA ASN A 34 -17.93 -1.82 5.62
C ASN A 34 -18.83 -0.80 6.34
N LEU A 35 -18.59 0.50 6.12
CA LEU A 35 -19.43 1.55 6.64
C LEU A 35 -20.87 1.42 6.11
N ASN A 36 -21.03 1.28 4.79
CA ASN A 36 -22.34 1.19 4.14
C ASN A 36 -23.16 -0.03 4.57
N LYS A 37 -22.52 -1.15 4.89
CA LYS A 37 -23.19 -2.36 5.43
C LYS A 37 -23.91 -2.10 6.77
N SER A 38 -23.32 -1.26 7.61
CA SER A 38 -23.83 -0.97 8.96
C SER A 38 -24.59 0.36 9.02
N ILE A 39 -24.22 1.31 8.20
CA ILE A 39 -24.75 2.68 8.14
C ILE A 39 -25.00 3.03 6.68
N PRO A 40 -26.25 2.92 6.19
CA PRO A 40 -26.58 3.25 4.79
C PRO A 40 -26.10 4.65 4.42
N LEU A 41 -25.33 4.75 3.35
CA LEU A 41 -24.76 6.00 2.88
C LEU A 41 -25.70 6.70 1.88
N ASN A 42 -25.80 8.03 1.99
CA ASN A 42 -26.50 8.88 1.03
C ASN A 42 -25.65 9.19 -0.21
N GLY A 43 -24.32 8.99 -0.11
CA GLY A 43 -23.40 9.12 -1.22
C GLY A 43 -21.93 9.06 -0.83
N ILE A 44 -21.09 8.97 -1.85
CA ILE A 44 -19.63 9.09 -1.74
C ILE A 44 -19.22 10.43 -2.37
N LEU A 45 -18.37 11.16 -1.68
CA LEU A 45 -17.86 12.45 -2.12
C LEU A 45 -16.58 12.28 -2.91
N ASP A 46 -16.61 12.67 -4.19
CA ASP A 46 -15.47 12.61 -5.10
C ASP A 46 -15.50 13.79 -6.07
N ASP A 47 -14.44 14.60 -6.09
CA ASP A 47 -14.32 15.77 -6.99
C ASP A 47 -14.28 15.38 -8.48
N SER A 48 -13.78 14.19 -8.77
CA SER A 48 -13.55 13.67 -10.14
C SER A 48 -14.73 12.85 -10.67
N CYS A 49 -15.83 12.72 -9.92
CA CYS A 49 -16.94 11.87 -10.30
C CYS A 49 -17.63 12.32 -11.59
N LEU A 50 -18.10 11.33 -12.35
CA LEU A 50 -18.93 11.56 -13.52
C LEU A 50 -20.41 11.71 -13.11
N ILE A 51 -21.22 12.38 -13.98
CA ILE A 51 -22.64 12.52 -13.73
C ILE A 51 -23.32 11.13 -13.75
N GLY A 52 -24.02 10.81 -12.67
CA GLY A 52 -24.71 9.52 -12.53
C GLY A 52 -23.82 8.35 -12.13
N GLU A 53 -22.55 8.61 -11.76
CA GLU A 53 -21.65 7.58 -11.30
C GLU A 53 -22.16 6.90 -10.03
N THR A 54 -21.99 5.58 -9.97
CA THR A 54 -22.20 4.77 -8.78
C THR A 54 -20.96 3.91 -8.55
N TRP A 55 -20.64 3.66 -7.27
CA TRP A 55 -19.59 2.74 -6.87
C TRP A 55 -20.15 1.80 -5.79
N GLU A 56 -20.04 0.49 -5.97
CA GLU A 56 -20.67 -0.54 -5.09
C GLU A 56 -22.17 -0.25 -4.80
N GLY A 57 -22.90 0.22 -5.82
CA GLY A 57 -24.31 0.58 -5.69
C GLY A 57 -24.58 1.90 -4.94
N ILE A 58 -23.54 2.58 -4.46
CA ILE A 58 -23.65 3.87 -3.76
C ILE A 58 -23.45 4.99 -4.77
N LYS A 59 -24.34 6.01 -4.72
CA LYS A 59 -24.20 7.21 -5.56
C LYS A 59 -22.89 7.92 -5.29
N VAL A 60 -22.12 8.25 -6.34
CA VAL A 60 -20.96 9.14 -6.24
C VAL A 60 -21.36 10.55 -6.65
N GLN A 61 -20.92 11.55 -5.91
CA GLN A 61 -21.27 12.95 -6.18
C GLN A 61 -20.15 13.90 -5.77
N LYS A 62 -20.16 15.09 -6.38
CA LYS A 62 -19.26 16.17 -5.96
C LYS A 62 -19.61 16.68 -4.56
N PRO A 63 -18.61 17.15 -3.81
CA PRO A 63 -18.83 17.64 -2.45
C PRO A 63 -19.52 19.01 -2.37
N ASP A 64 -19.83 19.67 -3.47
CA ASP A 64 -20.27 21.06 -3.51
C ASP A 64 -21.60 21.32 -2.77
N MET A 65 -22.52 20.36 -2.81
CA MET A 65 -23.84 20.49 -2.21
C MET A 65 -24.14 19.36 -1.24
N LEU A 66 -24.07 19.68 0.04
CA LEU A 66 -24.43 18.78 1.13
C LEU A 66 -25.58 19.36 1.96
N PRO A 67 -26.51 18.51 2.44
CA PRO A 67 -27.51 18.92 3.42
C PRO A 67 -26.89 19.58 4.64
N TYR A 68 -27.62 20.50 5.26
CA TYR A 68 -27.13 21.26 6.41
C TYR A 68 -26.71 20.35 7.59
N ASP A 69 -27.44 19.29 7.83
CA ASP A 69 -27.27 18.30 8.90
C ASP A 69 -26.41 17.07 8.48
N ALA A 70 -25.78 17.11 7.31
CA ALA A 70 -24.96 15.99 6.84
C ALA A 70 -23.78 15.69 7.78
N ILE A 71 -23.57 14.39 8.03
CA ILE A 71 -22.36 13.85 8.68
C ILE A 71 -21.46 13.27 7.60
N ILE A 72 -20.19 13.56 7.67
CA ILE A 72 -19.19 13.06 6.72
C ILE A 72 -18.28 12.08 7.44
N VAL A 73 -18.05 10.90 6.83
CA VAL A 73 -17.08 9.92 7.31
C VAL A 73 -15.91 9.87 6.35
N ASN A 74 -14.72 10.15 6.86
CA ASN A 74 -13.49 10.02 6.09
C ASN A 74 -13.01 8.56 6.12
N CYS A 75 -13.35 7.83 5.05
CA CYS A 75 -12.89 6.47 4.78
C CYS A 75 -11.64 6.43 3.87
N SER A 76 -11.11 7.59 3.44
CA SER A 76 -9.86 7.66 2.67
C SER A 76 -8.66 7.41 3.60
N THR A 77 -8.46 6.16 4.00
CA THR A 77 -7.54 5.78 5.09
C THR A 77 -6.14 5.43 4.61
N SER A 78 -6.00 4.99 3.35
CA SER A 78 -4.73 4.47 2.83
C SER A 78 -3.87 5.53 2.16
N ILE A 79 -4.43 6.31 1.23
CA ILE A 79 -3.62 7.17 0.34
C ILE A 79 -3.62 8.63 0.81
N ALA A 80 -4.77 9.29 0.89
CA ALA A 80 -4.85 10.74 1.05
C ALA A 80 -5.85 11.19 2.14
N PRO A 81 -5.83 10.64 3.37
CA PRO A 81 -6.81 10.97 4.40
C PRO A 81 -6.79 12.43 4.82
N ILE A 82 -5.61 13.03 4.91
CA ILE A 82 -5.43 14.41 5.36
C ILE A 82 -5.84 15.39 4.27
N SER A 83 -5.38 15.19 3.04
CA SER A 83 -5.74 16.03 1.89
C SER A 83 -7.23 15.97 1.58
N ALA A 84 -7.84 14.78 1.66
CA ALA A 84 -9.27 14.60 1.48
C ALA A 84 -10.07 15.36 2.54
N GLU A 85 -9.70 15.27 3.81
CA GLU A 85 -10.34 16.03 4.88
C GLU A 85 -10.17 17.53 4.69
N LYS A 86 -8.95 18.01 4.39
CA LYS A 86 -8.67 19.43 4.11
C LYS A 86 -9.55 19.96 2.97
N ARG A 87 -9.71 19.19 1.90
CA ARG A 87 -10.54 19.57 0.75
C ARG A 87 -12.00 19.77 1.15
N ILE A 88 -12.56 18.85 1.92
CA ILE A 88 -13.95 18.99 2.40
C ILE A 88 -14.11 20.16 3.36
N ARG A 89 -13.16 20.40 4.26
CA ARG A 89 -13.21 21.52 5.20
C ARG A 89 -13.16 22.89 4.52
N LEU A 90 -12.48 23.00 3.36
CA LEU A 90 -12.50 24.24 2.56
C LEU A 90 -13.89 24.57 2.01
N LEU A 91 -14.68 23.56 1.66
CA LEU A 91 -16.05 23.73 1.13
C LEU A 91 -17.09 23.82 2.26
N HIS A 92 -16.88 23.06 3.33
CA HIS A 92 -17.82 22.86 4.41
C HIS A 92 -17.13 22.94 5.77
N PRO A 93 -16.63 24.13 6.20
CA PRO A 93 -15.85 24.28 7.42
C PRO A 93 -16.59 23.85 8.70
N ASP A 94 -17.92 23.97 8.71
CA ASP A 94 -18.76 23.67 9.88
C ASP A 94 -19.29 22.23 9.91
N LYS A 95 -19.05 21.41 8.87
CA LYS A 95 -19.56 20.04 8.85
C LYS A 95 -18.73 19.13 9.77
N PRO A 96 -19.36 18.24 10.52
CA PRO A 96 -18.62 17.21 11.25
C PRO A 96 -18.00 16.21 10.26
N ILE A 97 -16.71 15.99 10.40
CA ILE A 97 -15.98 14.96 9.68
C ILE A 97 -15.46 13.97 10.73
N ILE A 98 -15.90 12.73 10.64
CA ILE A 98 -15.54 11.63 11.51
C ILE A 98 -14.57 10.74 10.75
N LYS A 99 -13.43 10.40 11.34
CA LYS A 99 -12.48 9.47 10.73
C LYS A 99 -12.96 8.03 10.92
N TYR A 100 -12.80 7.19 9.91
CA TYR A 100 -13.19 5.77 10.00
C TYR A 100 -12.54 5.09 11.21
N TRP A 101 -11.27 5.42 11.53
CA TRP A 101 -10.57 4.91 12.70
C TRP A 101 -11.31 5.15 14.02
N GLU A 102 -11.93 6.29 14.17
CA GLU A 102 -12.67 6.66 15.40
C GLU A 102 -13.93 5.81 15.58
N ILE A 103 -14.58 5.48 14.45
CA ILE A 103 -15.73 4.56 14.43
C ILE A 103 -15.27 3.13 14.73
N ALA A 104 -14.19 2.70 14.10
CA ALA A 104 -13.59 1.38 14.28
C ALA A 104 -13.19 1.13 15.74
N ASN A 105 -12.58 2.11 16.42
CA ASN A 105 -12.25 2.02 17.83
C ASN A 105 -13.49 1.93 18.74
N THR A 106 -14.62 2.49 18.31
CA THR A 106 -15.86 2.45 19.11
C THR A 106 -16.62 1.13 18.92
N ARG A 107 -16.64 0.57 17.71
CA ARG A 107 -17.35 -0.67 17.34
C ARG A 107 -16.52 -1.54 16.39
N PRO A 108 -15.42 -2.15 16.85
CA PRO A 108 -14.46 -2.84 15.97
C PRO A 108 -15.07 -4.05 15.22
N SER A 109 -16.03 -4.74 15.81
CA SER A 109 -16.72 -5.87 15.16
C SER A 109 -17.59 -5.46 13.97
N SER A 110 -18.12 -4.22 13.96
CA SER A 110 -18.95 -3.71 12.88
C SER A 110 -18.14 -2.92 11.85
N PHE A 111 -17.02 -2.35 12.25
CA PHE A 111 -16.15 -1.50 11.43
C PHE A 111 -14.70 -1.96 11.55
N PRO A 112 -14.35 -3.10 10.94
CA PRO A 112 -13.00 -3.65 11.05
C PRO A 112 -11.98 -2.74 10.37
N LEU A 113 -10.82 -2.56 11.01
CA LEU A 113 -9.63 -2.01 10.37
C LEU A 113 -8.99 -3.09 9.48
N PRO A 114 -8.10 -2.72 8.54
CA PRO A 114 -7.30 -3.69 7.82
C PRO A 114 -6.52 -4.62 8.75
N PHE A 115 -6.34 -5.86 8.34
CA PHE A 115 -5.73 -6.91 9.16
C PHE A 115 -4.35 -6.50 9.72
N PHE A 116 -3.49 -5.93 8.87
CA PHE A 116 -2.16 -5.47 9.26
C PHE A 116 -2.17 -4.34 10.31
N VAL A 117 -3.26 -3.57 10.39
CA VAL A 117 -3.44 -2.54 11.45
C VAL A 117 -3.95 -3.20 12.73
N GLN A 118 -4.85 -4.18 12.61
CA GLN A 118 -5.37 -4.91 13.78
C GLN A 118 -4.25 -5.70 14.50
N GLU A 119 -3.34 -6.30 13.75
CA GLU A 119 -2.22 -7.08 14.30
C GLU A 119 -1.11 -6.22 14.88
N MET A 120 -1.03 -4.95 14.50
CA MET A 120 0.12 -4.08 14.79
C MET A 120 0.48 -4.02 16.26
N ALA A 121 -0.51 -3.85 17.14
CA ALA A 121 -0.26 -3.72 18.58
C ALA A 121 0.30 -5.01 19.18
N ALA A 122 -0.30 -6.15 18.84
CA ALA A 122 0.14 -7.45 19.33
C ALA A 122 1.52 -7.84 18.79
N ASP A 123 1.77 -7.58 17.49
CA ASP A 123 3.07 -7.86 16.89
C ASP A 123 4.17 -6.99 17.50
N TYR A 124 3.92 -5.68 17.65
CA TYR A 124 4.89 -4.74 18.24
C TYR A 124 5.23 -5.12 19.69
N GLU A 125 4.23 -5.45 20.52
CA GLU A 125 4.42 -5.85 21.91
C GLU A 125 5.23 -7.16 22.03
N ASN A 126 4.87 -8.18 21.23
CA ASN A 126 5.50 -9.50 21.29
C ASN A 126 6.89 -9.55 20.65
N ASN A 127 7.21 -8.63 19.76
CA ASN A 127 8.44 -8.62 18.97
C ASN A 127 9.29 -7.34 19.12
N THR A 128 9.10 -6.55 20.21
CA THR A 128 9.78 -5.26 20.44
C THR A 128 11.28 -5.31 20.15
N VAL A 129 11.98 -6.35 20.60
CA VAL A 129 13.42 -6.51 20.35
C VAL A 129 13.75 -6.57 18.86
N LYS A 130 12.91 -7.19 18.05
CA LYS A 130 13.09 -7.29 16.58
C LYS A 130 12.84 -5.94 15.91
N TRP A 131 11.79 -5.23 16.34
CA TRP A 131 11.49 -3.86 15.90
C TRP A 131 12.64 -2.91 16.22
N ASP A 132 13.18 -2.94 17.43
CA ASP A 132 14.33 -2.12 17.84
C ASP A 132 15.61 -2.45 17.07
N LYS A 133 15.85 -3.74 16.74
CA LYS A 133 16.96 -4.16 15.91
C LYS A 133 16.87 -3.54 14.51
N VAL A 134 15.71 -3.59 13.86
CA VAL A 134 15.53 -2.98 12.53
C VAL A 134 15.70 -1.47 12.60
N LYS A 135 15.09 -0.82 13.59
CA LYS A 135 15.25 0.61 13.83
C LYS A 135 16.71 1.04 13.92
N ALA A 136 17.56 0.23 14.59
CA ALA A 136 18.99 0.49 14.75
C ALA A 136 19.80 0.29 13.44
N LEU A 137 19.27 -0.44 12.47
CA LEU A 137 19.91 -0.72 11.18
C LEU A 137 19.61 0.31 10.10
N LEU A 138 18.67 1.22 10.34
CA LEU A 138 18.26 2.24 9.35
C LEU A 138 19.40 3.23 9.07
N ALA A 139 19.69 3.46 7.80
CA ALA A 139 20.90 4.15 7.34
C ALA A 139 20.83 5.68 7.52
N ASP A 140 19.62 6.28 7.56
CA ASP A 140 19.48 7.73 7.63
C ASP A 140 18.37 8.21 8.58
N LYS A 141 18.39 9.50 8.88
CA LYS A 141 17.44 10.14 9.80
C LYS A 141 16.01 10.12 9.27
N GLU A 142 15.83 10.20 7.95
CA GLU A 142 14.51 10.17 7.32
C GLU A 142 13.87 8.78 7.51
N SER A 143 14.61 7.71 7.27
CA SER A 143 14.18 6.33 7.52
C SER A 143 13.77 6.12 8.97
N LEU A 144 14.54 6.68 9.91
CA LEU A 144 14.22 6.60 11.33
C LEU A 144 12.94 7.37 11.67
N LYS A 145 12.75 8.56 11.09
CA LYS A 145 11.50 9.34 11.24
C LYS A 145 10.31 8.55 10.71
N VAL A 146 10.40 8.05 9.48
CA VAL A 146 9.34 7.23 8.84
C VAL A 146 9.00 6.03 9.73
N PHE A 147 9.99 5.28 10.19
CA PHE A 147 9.79 4.11 11.04
C PHE A 147 9.00 4.48 12.31
N VAL A 148 9.38 5.55 13.00
CA VAL A 148 8.75 6.00 14.25
C VAL A 148 7.32 6.49 13.98
N ASP A 149 7.12 7.31 12.96
CA ASP A 149 5.83 7.94 12.68
C ASP A 149 4.80 6.90 12.22
N ILE A 150 5.16 6.03 11.28
CA ILE A 150 4.26 4.98 10.79
C ILE A 150 3.93 3.98 11.90
N THR A 151 4.92 3.58 12.71
CA THR A 151 4.66 2.71 13.87
C THR A 151 3.66 3.35 14.84
N LYS A 152 3.88 4.61 15.23
CA LYS A 152 2.98 5.34 16.13
C LYS A 152 1.60 5.54 15.52
N PHE A 153 1.54 5.92 14.24
CA PHE A 153 0.27 6.09 13.53
C PHE A 153 -0.54 4.79 13.51
N ARG A 154 0.07 3.67 13.12
CA ARG A 154 -0.61 2.37 13.08
C ARG A 154 -1.04 1.85 14.45
N LEU A 155 -0.34 2.23 15.51
CA LEU A 155 -0.72 1.87 16.88
C LEU A 155 -1.84 2.75 17.46
N SER A 156 -1.91 4.02 17.08
CA SER A 156 -2.81 5.00 17.74
C SER A 156 -3.95 5.51 16.86
N GLY A 157 -3.80 5.46 15.53
CA GLY A 157 -4.69 6.14 14.59
C GLY A 157 -4.58 7.66 14.62
N ASP A 158 -3.55 8.20 15.27
CA ASP A 158 -3.34 9.65 15.35
C ASP A 158 -2.66 10.19 14.10
N TYR A 159 -3.44 10.87 13.26
CA TYR A 159 -2.97 11.48 12.01
C TYR A 159 -1.97 12.63 12.21
N SER A 160 -1.71 13.08 13.43
CA SER A 160 -0.65 14.07 13.69
C SER A 160 0.74 13.53 13.32
N PHE A 161 0.94 12.21 13.42
CA PHE A 161 2.18 11.56 12.99
C PHE A 161 2.35 11.57 11.45
N MET A 162 1.27 11.76 10.71
CA MET A 162 1.26 11.80 9.24
C MET A 162 1.22 13.23 8.68
N ALA A 163 1.24 14.26 9.51
CA ALA A 163 1.04 15.66 9.09
C ALA A 163 2.11 16.18 8.11
N ASP A 164 3.33 15.62 8.17
CA ASP A 164 4.45 16.00 7.29
C ASP A 164 4.51 15.18 5.99
N TYR A 165 3.62 14.20 5.84
CA TYR A 165 3.60 13.33 4.66
C TYR A 165 2.67 13.87 3.58
N SER A 166 2.95 13.48 2.35
CA SER A 166 2.16 13.81 1.17
C SER A 166 2.13 12.64 0.20
N VAL A 167 1.16 12.62 -0.70
CA VAL A 167 1.07 11.60 -1.74
C VAL A 167 2.18 11.81 -2.76
N ARG A 168 3.13 10.88 -2.87
CA ARG A 168 4.32 10.91 -3.72
C ARG A 168 4.53 9.60 -4.47
N LEU A 169 3.45 8.97 -4.96
CA LEU A 169 3.52 7.65 -5.61
C LEU A 169 4.45 7.62 -6.83
N ALA A 170 4.66 8.78 -7.51
CA ALA A 170 5.59 8.86 -8.63
C ALA A 170 7.08 8.67 -8.24
N ASP A 171 7.42 8.89 -6.96
CA ASP A 171 8.79 8.71 -6.44
C ASP A 171 9.01 7.32 -5.84
N GLN A 172 7.93 6.58 -5.62
CA GLN A 172 7.97 5.23 -5.06
C GLN A 172 8.86 4.34 -5.92
N TYR A 173 9.75 3.62 -5.25
CA TYR A 173 10.80 2.74 -5.83
C TYR A 173 11.98 3.47 -6.50
N PHE A 174 11.96 4.81 -6.64
CA PHE A 174 12.97 5.57 -7.40
C PHE A 174 13.58 6.73 -6.61
N GLU A 175 13.88 6.50 -5.35
CA GLU A 175 14.52 7.48 -4.46
C GLU A 175 15.94 7.89 -4.93
N SER A 176 16.40 9.05 -4.51
CA SER A 176 17.67 9.62 -4.95
C SER A 176 18.90 8.77 -4.62
N PHE A 177 18.84 7.99 -3.54
CA PHE A 177 19.89 7.02 -3.19
C PHE A 177 19.87 5.74 -4.05
N PHE A 178 18.83 5.56 -4.85
CA PHE A 178 18.62 4.41 -5.73
C PHE A 178 19.31 4.61 -7.09
N ASP A 179 20.60 4.87 -7.09
CA ASP A 179 21.44 5.18 -8.25
C ASP A 179 21.28 4.16 -9.40
N LEU A 180 20.36 4.45 -10.34
CA LEU A 180 20.11 3.63 -11.51
C LEU A 180 21.25 3.79 -12.52
N LYS A 181 21.78 2.68 -13.02
CA LYS A 181 22.92 2.64 -13.94
C LYS A 181 22.49 2.24 -15.35
N LYS A 182 23.28 2.64 -16.33
CA LYS A 182 23.20 2.04 -17.67
C LYS A 182 23.34 0.51 -17.57
N GLY A 183 22.46 -0.21 -18.31
CA GLY A 183 22.48 -1.68 -18.34
C GLY A 183 21.76 -2.33 -17.17
N GLU A 184 20.99 -1.59 -16.34
CA GLU A 184 20.19 -2.19 -15.27
C GLU A 184 19.34 -3.35 -15.75
N ILE A 185 19.34 -4.43 -14.98
CA ILE A 185 18.44 -5.57 -15.15
C ILE A 185 17.42 -5.51 -14.01
N PHE A 186 16.21 -5.12 -14.36
CA PHE A 186 15.12 -4.89 -13.41
C PHE A 186 14.17 -6.09 -13.36
N VAL A 187 13.77 -6.47 -12.15
CA VAL A 187 12.73 -7.48 -11.87
C VAL A 187 11.59 -6.79 -11.15
N ASP A 188 10.46 -6.66 -11.82
CA ASP A 188 9.22 -6.09 -11.29
C ASP A 188 8.28 -7.23 -10.91
N CYS A 189 8.18 -7.51 -9.60
CA CYS A 189 7.29 -8.52 -9.05
C CYS A 189 6.01 -7.85 -8.55
N GLY A 190 4.85 -8.26 -9.13
CA GLY A 190 3.58 -7.56 -8.95
C GLY A 190 3.53 -6.30 -9.80
N GLY A 191 3.74 -6.47 -11.12
CA GLY A 191 3.84 -5.35 -12.05
C GLY A 191 2.52 -4.66 -12.37
N PHE A 192 1.38 -5.26 -11.96
CA PHE A 192 0.03 -4.73 -12.14
C PHE A 192 -0.23 -4.29 -13.60
N ASP A 193 -0.54 -3.03 -13.85
CA ASP A 193 -0.79 -2.49 -15.20
C ASP A 193 0.46 -1.89 -15.87
N GLY A 194 1.65 -2.06 -15.27
CA GLY A 194 2.94 -1.67 -15.83
C GLY A 194 3.39 -0.24 -15.53
N ASP A 195 2.72 0.49 -14.65
CA ASP A 195 3.03 1.89 -14.33
C ASP A 195 4.43 2.06 -13.73
N THR A 196 4.82 1.22 -12.77
CA THR A 196 6.15 1.22 -12.16
C THR A 196 7.24 0.91 -13.21
N THR A 197 7.03 -0.13 -14.04
CA THR A 197 7.97 -0.45 -15.13
C THR A 197 8.07 0.69 -16.15
N GLU A 198 6.97 1.37 -16.48
CA GLU A 198 7.01 2.54 -17.38
C GLU A 198 7.85 3.67 -16.77
N GLN A 199 7.69 3.95 -15.48
CA GLN A 199 8.52 4.92 -14.77
C GLN A 199 10.00 4.53 -14.76
N PHE A 200 10.31 3.25 -14.54
CA PHE A 200 11.67 2.74 -14.62
C PHE A 200 12.27 2.98 -16.02
N CYS A 201 11.56 2.62 -17.09
CA CYS A 201 12.03 2.82 -18.47
C CYS A 201 12.32 4.29 -18.79
N LYS A 202 11.49 5.21 -18.27
CA LYS A 202 11.69 6.66 -18.44
C LYS A 202 12.90 7.18 -17.65
N ARG A 203 13.14 6.66 -16.45
CA ARG A 203 14.25 7.11 -15.57
C ARG A 203 15.59 6.46 -15.92
N CYS A 204 15.58 5.29 -16.53
CA CYS A 204 16.76 4.51 -16.93
C CYS A 204 16.66 4.08 -18.41
N PRO A 205 16.68 5.01 -19.41
CA PRO A 205 16.42 4.69 -20.82
C PRO A 205 17.44 3.72 -21.43
N GLU A 206 18.63 3.59 -20.85
CA GLU A 206 19.67 2.66 -21.28
C GLU A 206 19.70 1.36 -20.44
N TYR A 207 18.54 0.95 -19.88
CA TYR A 207 18.46 -0.33 -19.15
C TYR A 207 18.75 -1.53 -20.06
N GLY A 208 19.19 -2.62 -19.47
CA GLY A 208 19.53 -3.85 -20.20
C GLY A 208 18.30 -4.73 -20.45
N LYS A 209 17.49 -4.98 -19.44
CA LYS A 209 16.31 -5.85 -19.51
C LYS A 209 15.35 -5.58 -18.35
N VAL A 210 14.06 -5.87 -18.57
CA VAL A 210 13.04 -5.97 -17.52
C VAL A 210 12.43 -7.38 -17.52
N TRP A 211 12.34 -8.00 -16.36
CA TRP A 211 11.51 -9.15 -16.08
C TRP A 211 10.26 -8.67 -15.36
N PHE A 212 9.11 -8.81 -16.02
CA PHE A 212 7.83 -8.28 -15.53
C PHE A 212 6.91 -9.45 -15.15
N PHE A 213 6.63 -9.59 -13.84
CA PHE A 213 5.78 -10.65 -13.29
C PHE A 213 4.43 -10.08 -12.86
N GLU A 214 3.36 -10.60 -13.48
CA GLU A 214 1.98 -10.27 -13.14
C GLU A 214 1.08 -11.46 -13.49
N PRO A 215 0.43 -12.10 -12.50
CA PRO A 215 -0.36 -13.29 -12.76
C PRO A 215 -1.72 -13.01 -13.41
N SER A 216 -2.33 -11.83 -13.21
CA SER A 216 -3.64 -11.48 -13.76
C SER A 216 -3.58 -11.27 -15.28
N PRO A 217 -4.35 -12.05 -16.09
CA PRO A 217 -4.41 -11.83 -17.53
C PRO A 217 -4.89 -10.42 -17.91
N ALA A 218 -5.83 -9.87 -17.15
CA ALA A 218 -6.39 -8.54 -17.39
C ALA A 218 -5.35 -7.43 -17.14
N ASN A 219 -4.60 -7.52 -16.04
CA ASN A 219 -3.53 -6.57 -15.75
C ASN A 219 -2.37 -6.73 -16.73
N MET A 220 -1.97 -7.96 -17.04
CA MET A 220 -0.94 -8.26 -18.05
C MET A 220 -1.28 -7.65 -19.42
N ALA A 221 -2.53 -7.69 -19.84
CA ALA A 221 -2.96 -7.08 -21.09
C ALA A 221 -2.82 -5.54 -21.06
N LYS A 222 -3.20 -4.90 -19.95
CA LYS A 222 -3.02 -3.46 -19.74
C LYS A 222 -1.53 -3.09 -19.75
N ALA A 223 -0.69 -3.84 -19.01
CA ALA A 223 0.75 -3.64 -18.95
C ALA A 223 1.40 -3.75 -20.34
N LYS A 224 1.07 -4.77 -21.14
CA LYS A 224 1.59 -4.91 -22.51
C LYS A 224 1.20 -3.72 -23.39
N SER A 225 -0.02 -3.19 -23.23
CA SER A 225 -0.45 -1.99 -23.96
C SER A 225 0.32 -0.75 -23.52
N ARG A 226 0.47 -0.54 -22.22
CA ARG A 226 1.19 0.61 -21.64
C ARG A 226 2.67 0.61 -22.03
N LEU A 227 3.29 -0.55 -22.00
CA LEU A 227 4.73 -0.74 -22.22
C LEU A 227 5.10 -1.02 -23.71
N ALA A 228 4.16 -0.85 -24.64
CA ALA A 228 4.40 -1.13 -26.07
C ALA A 228 5.55 -0.30 -26.67
N GLY A 229 5.86 0.87 -26.11
CA GLY A 229 6.99 1.71 -26.51
C GLY A 229 8.32 1.41 -25.80
N CYS A 230 8.33 0.52 -24.81
CA CYS A 230 9.53 0.11 -24.09
C CYS A 230 10.19 -1.10 -24.77
N HIS A 231 11.52 -1.19 -24.68
CA HIS A 231 12.26 -2.28 -25.29
C HIS A 231 12.65 -3.34 -24.26
N ASN A 232 12.96 -4.54 -24.71
CA ASN A 232 13.59 -5.62 -23.92
C ASN A 232 12.85 -5.98 -22.61
N ILE A 233 11.51 -6.00 -22.65
CA ILE A 233 10.67 -6.43 -21.53
C ILE A 233 10.28 -7.89 -21.74
N HIS A 234 10.57 -8.71 -20.74
CA HIS A 234 10.17 -10.10 -20.69
C HIS A 234 8.97 -10.27 -19.75
N PHE A 235 7.80 -10.43 -20.36
CA PHE A 235 6.54 -10.60 -19.64
C PHE A 235 6.38 -12.05 -19.17
N VAL A 236 6.17 -12.25 -17.87
CA VAL A 236 5.93 -13.55 -17.22
C VAL A 236 4.56 -13.49 -16.56
N GLN A 237 3.58 -14.20 -17.14
CA GLN A 237 2.22 -14.23 -16.60
C GLN A 237 2.08 -15.28 -15.49
N GLU A 238 2.92 -15.15 -14.48
CA GLU A 238 2.98 -15.99 -13.28
C GLU A 238 3.18 -15.11 -12.06
N GLY A 239 2.67 -15.53 -10.90
CA GLY A 239 3.02 -14.93 -9.62
C GLY A 239 4.41 -15.38 -9.18
N VAL A 240 5.01 -14.65 -8.24
CA VAL A 240 6.31 -15.01 -7.65
C VAL A 240 6.09 -15.62 -6.27
N SER A 241 6.73 -16.77 -5.99
CA SER A 241 6.60 -17.52 -4.72
C SER A 241 7.91 -18.21 -4.36
N ASP A 242 7.91 -18.99 -3.27
CA ASP A 242 9.01 -19.83 -2.78
C ASP A 242 9.18 -21.12 -3.58
N GLN A 243 8.16 -21.53 -4.33
CA GLN A 243 8.18 -22.73 -5.19
C GLN A 243 7.30 -22.53 -6.41
N GLY A 244 7.57 -23.31 -7.47
CA GLY A 244 6.71 -23.35 -8.65
C GLY A 244 5.46 -24.19 -8.41
N GLY A 245 4.36 -23.86 -9.11
CA GLY A 245 3.09 -24.55 -8.99
C GLY A 245 1.88 -23.67 -9.28
N GLU A 246 0.80 -23.92 -8.56
CA GLU A 246 -0.42 -23.11 -8.60
C GLU A 246 -0.81 -22.69 -7.17
N LEU A 247 -1.27 -21.45 -7.04
CA LEU A 247 -1.82 -20.93 -5.79
C LEU A 247 -3.25 -20.43 -6.01
N ASN A 248 -4.07 -20.52 -4.99
CA ASN A 248 -5.39 -19.90 -5.00
C ASN A 248 -5.26 -18.40 -4.78
N PHE A 249 -5.96 -17.63 -5.57
CA PHE A 249 -5.93 -16.17 -5.56
C PHE A 249 -7.35 -15.63 -5.47
N ASN A 250 -7.56 -14.62 -4.67
CA ASN A 250 -8.83 -13.91 -4.60
C ASN A 250 -8.72 -12.54 -5.30
N PRO A 251 -9.22 -12.41 -6.54
CA PRO A 251 -9.13 -11.17 -7.30
C PRO A 251 -10.07 -10.06 -6.80
N ASP A 252 -11.13 -10.45 -6.05
CA ASP A 252 -12.18 -9.51 -5.64
C ASP A 252 -11.83 -8.75 -4.36
N ALA A 253 -10.67 -9.02 -3.76
CA ALA A 253 -10.21 -8.32 -2.56
C ALA A 253 -9.66 -6.91 -2.83
N GLY A 254 -9.73 -6.41 -4.06
CA GLY A 254 -9.21 -5.08 -4.47
C GLY A 254 -7.70 -4.98 -4.31
N SER A 255 -7.21 -3.88 -3.71
CA SER A 255 -5.79 -3.72 -3.35
C SER A 255 -5.32 -4.67 -2.25
N ALA A 256 -6.22 -5.46 -1.67
CA ALA A 256 -5.93 -6.56 -0.76
C ALA A 256 -6.06 -7.93 -1.47
N SER A 257 -5.81 -8.00 -2.78
CA SER A 257 -5.80 -9.25 -3.56
C SER A 257 -4.69 -10.15 -3.05
N SER A 258 -4.94 -10.84 -1.94
CA SER A 258 -3.96 -11.73 -1.32
C SER A 258 -4.09 -13.15 -1.86
N VAL A 259 -2.96 -13.83 -1.95
CA VAL A 259 -2.94 -15.29 -2.08
C VAL A 259 -3.58 -15.87 -0.82
N SER A 260 -4.68 -16.60 -1.00
CA SER A 260 -5.41 -17.22 0.11
C SER A 260 -5.59 -18.72 -0.15
N THR A 261 -5.73 -19.49 0.91
CA THR A 261 -6.09 -20.91 0.80
C THR A 261 -7.55 -21.12 0.33
N ILE A 262 -8.32 -20.03 0.14
CA ILE A 262 -9.77 -20.03 -0.17
C ILE A 262 -10.07 -19.08 -1.35
N GLY A 263 -9.20 -18.98 -2.34
CA GLY A 263 -9.45 -18.18 -3.55
C GLY A 263 -10.13 -19.00 -4.64
N ASP A 264 -11.03 -18.37 -5.41
CA ASP A 264 -11.76 -19.02 -6.50
C ASP A 264 -10.95 -19.14 -7.81
N ILE A 265 -9.83 -18.44 -7.94
CA ILE A 265 -8.98 -18.45 -9.13
C ILE A 265 -7.62 -19.07 -8.81
N ARG A 266 -7.21 -20.06 -9.62
CA ARG A 266 -5.85 -20.59 -9.56
C ARG A 266 -4.94 -19.76 -10.46
N ILE A 267 -3.83 -19.32 -9.91
CA ILE A 267 -2.78 -18.63 -10.67
C ILE A 267 -1.51 -19.48 -10.68
N PRO A 268 -0.83 -19.57 -11.83
CA PRO A 268 0.48 -20.20 -11.90
C PRO A 268 1.49 -19.33 -11.14
N VAL A 269 2.39 -19.99 -10.43
CA VAL A 269 3.48 -19.32 -9.69
C VAL A 269 4.82 -19.97 -9.99
N THR A 270 5.87 -19.15 -9.88
CA THR A 270 7.26 -19.57 -10.10
C THR A 270 8.19 -18.95 -9.06
N THR A 271 9.45 -19.36 -9.04
CA THR A 271 10.48 -18.68 -8.26
C THR A 271 11.33 -17.78 -9.16
N ILE A 272 11.88 -16.71 -8.63
CA ILE A 272 12.87 -15.89 -9.34
C ILE A 272 14.07 -16.75 -9.73
N ASP A 273 14.55 -17.57 -8.80
CA ASP A 273 15.72 -18.43 -8.99
C ASP A 273 15.56 -19.45 -10.12
N ALA A 274 14.34 -19.97 -10.34
CA ALA A 274 14.06 -20.92 -11.43
C ALA A 274 13.83 -20.22 -12.77
N LYS A 275 13.26 -19.01 -12.74
CA LYS A 275 12.82 -18.31 -13.97
C LYS A 275 13.90 -17.45 -14.59
N ILE A 276 14.76 -16.85 -13.77
CA ILE A 276 15.77 -15.89 -14.22
C ILE A 276 17.16 -16.52 -14.18
N SER A 277 17.75 -16.64 -15.34
CA SER A 277 19.17 -16.96 -15.49
C SER A 277 19.95 -15.71 -15.91
N GLY A 278 21.07 -15.44 -15.24
CA GLY A 278 21.95 -14.31 -15.54
C GLY A 278 21.86 -13.19 -14.50
N PRO A 279 22.47 -12.03 -14.77
CA PRO A 279 22.57 -10.95 -13.81
C PRO A 279 21.22 -10.29 -13.53
N VAL A 280 21.07 -9.84 -12.28
CA VAL A 280 19.97 -8.99 -11.80
C VAL A 280 20.56 -7.87 -10.98
N SER A 281 20.15 -6.63 -11.22
CA SER A 281 20.69 -5.47 -10.50
C SER A 281 19.68 -4.72 -9.65
N PHE A 282 18.38 -4.94 -9.92
CA PHE A 282 17.28 -4.32 -9.17
C PHE A 282 16.07 -5.26 -9.09
N ILE A 283 15.50 -5.45 -7.91
CA ILE A 283 14.26 -6.19 -7.68
C ILE A 283 13.29 -5.30 -6.91
N LYS A 284 12.08 -5.12 -7.44
CA LYS A 284 10.93 -4.55 -6.73
C LYS A 284 9.96 -5.67 -6.38
N MET A 285 9.42 -5.67 -5.17
CA MET A 285 8.34 -6.56 -4.76
C MET A 285 7.22 -5.76 -4.09
N ASP A 286 6.02 -5.93 -4.63
CA ASP A 286 4.77 -5.46 -4.08
C ASP A 286 3.72 -6.50 -4.43
N LEU A 287 3.45 -7.42 -3.50
CA LEU A 287 2.79 -8.70 -3.75
C LEU A 287 1.63 -8.96 -2.79
N GLU A 288 1.07 -7.88 -2.26
CA GLU A 288 -0.12 -7.94 -1.41
C GLU A 288 0.02 -8.93 -0.22
N GLY A 289 1.21 -8.93 0.42
CA GLY A 289 1.53 -9.76 1.58
C GLY A 289 2.23 -11.09 1.27
N TRP A 290 2.61 -11.32 -0.01
CA TRP A 290 3.33 -12.54 -0.41
C TRP A 290 4.86 -12.33 -0.56
N GLU A 291 5.37 -11.20 -0.08
CA GLU A 291 6.77 -10.78 -0.23
C GLU A 291 7.75 -11.77 0.40
N MET A 292 7.42 -12.32 1.58
CA MET A 292 8.27 -13.29 2.27
C MET A 292 8.49 -14.56 1.45
N ASN A 293 7.44 -15.09 0.81
CA ASN A 293 7.54 -16.26 -0.06
C ASN A 293 8.33 -15.95 -1.32
N ALA A 294 8.08 -14.81 -1.95
CA ALA A 294 8.80 -14.36 -3.14
C ALA A 294 10.31 -14.18 -2.85
N LEU A 295 10.66 -13.59 -1.71
CA LEU A 295 12.05 -13.45 -1.26
C LEU A 295 12.72 -14.80 -1.03
N ALA A 296 12.02 -15.78 -0.45
CA ALA A 296 12.54 -17.14 -0.28
C ALA A 296 12.85 -17.80 -1.63
N GLY A 297 12.00 -17.55 -2.67
CA GLY A 297 12.21 -18.02 -4.06
C GLY A 297 13.23 -17.19 -4.87
N ALA A 298 13.79 -16.13 -4.30
CA ALA A 298 14.83 -15.29 -4.90
C ALA A 298 16.19 -15.41 -4.21
N LYS A 299 16.35 -16.38 -3.29
CA LYS A 299 17.53 -16.49 -2.41
C LYS A 299 18.85 -16.57 -3.16
N GLN A 300 18.94 -17.39 -4.21
CA GLN A 300 20.16 -17.54 -5.00
C GLN A 300 20.44 -16.28 -5.83
N CYS A 301 19.39 -15.70 -6.41
CA CYS A 301 19.47 -14.44 -7.15
C CYS A 301 20.01 -13.31 -6.26
N ILE A 302 19.45 -13.12 -5.06
CA ILE A 302 19.89 -12.09 -4.09
C ILE A 302 21.34 -12.36 -3.65
N PHE A 303 21.66 -13.61 -3.30
CA PHE A 303 23.00 -13.98 -2.83
C PHE A 303 24.07 -13.74 -3.89
N ASN A 304 23.83 -14.19 -5.14
CA ASN A 304 24.83 -14.18 -6.21
C ASN A 304 24.96 -12.82 -6.89
N ASN A 305 23.86 -12.10 -7.09
CA ASN A 305 23.85 -10.85 -7.87
C ASN A 305 23.96 -9.58 -7.01
N HIS A 306 23.66 -9.66 -5.71
CA HIS A 306 23.65 -8.51 -4.80
C HIS A 306 22.83 -7.31 -5.35
N PRO A 307 21.59 -7.53 -5.80
CA PRO A 307 20.81 -6.47 -6.42
C PRO A 307 20.38 -5.42 -5.39
N LYS A 308 20.08 -4.20 -5.85
CA LYS A 308 19.24 -3.26 -5.10
C LYS A 308 17.87 -3.87 -4.91
N LEU A 309 17.26 -3.72 -3.71
CA LEU A 309 15.92 -4.21 -3.46
C LEU A 309 15.01 -3.08 -3.01
N ALA A 310 13.76 -3.06 -3.49
CA ALA A 310 12.70 -2.18 -3.04
C ALA A 310 11.47 -3.05 -2.72
N ILE A 311 11.19 -3.25 -1.43
CA ILE A 311 10.21 -4.23 -0.96
C ILE A 311 9.11 -3.52 -0.17
N ALA A 312 7.86 -3.72 -0.57
CA ALA A 312 6.71 -3.29 0.20
C ALA A 312 6.69 -3.97 1.57
N VAL A 313 6.49 -3.18 2.65
CA VAL A 313 6.50 -3.69 4.04
C VAL A 313 5.23 -3.29 4.79
N TYR A 314 4.15 -3.00 4.06
CA TYR A 314 2.93 -2.48 4.67
C TYR A 314 1.77 -3.48 4.71
N HIS A 315 1.90 -4.65 4.08
CA HIS A 315 0.82 -5.63 3.96
C HIS A 315 0.59 -6.46 5.23
N ASN A 316 1.65 -6.72 6.03
CA ASN A 316 1.52 -7.37 7.33
C ASN A 316 2.27 -6.56 8.38
N ALA A 317 1.82 -6.58 9.65
CA ALA A 317 2.51 -5.87 10.72
C ALA A 317 3.97 -6.33 10.88
N ALA A 318 4.20 -7.64 10.78
CA ALA A 318 5.50 -8.25 10.95
C ALA A 318 6.48 -8.01 9.78
N ASP A 319 6.03 -7.51 8.62
CA ASP A 319 6.91 -7.29 7.45
C ASP A 319 8.01 -6.28 7.75
N PHE A 320 7.76 -5.32 8.65
CA PHE A 320 8.77 -4.35 9.09
C PHE A 320 10.03 -4.98 9.66
N TRP A 321 9.93 -6.19 10.26
CA TRP A 321 11.10 -6.86 10.83
C TRP A 321 11.42 -8.21 10.17
N LYS A 322 10.43 -8.97 9.68
CA LYS A 322 10.67 -10.26 9.03
C LYS A 322 11.42 -10.11 7.70
N ILE A 323 11.02 -9.16 6.88
CA ILE A 323 11.64 -8.92 5.57
C ILE A 323 13.12 -8.56 5.72
N PRO A 324 13.52 -7.55 6.52
CA PRO A 324 14.94 -7.29 6.72
C PRO A 324 15.69 -8.42 7.42
N GLU A 325 15.09 -9.15 8.36
CA GLU A 325 15.71 -10.33 8.98
C GLU A 325 16.02 -11.40 7.93
N LEU A 326 15.09 -11.69 7.02
CA LEU A 326 15.28 -12.66 5.95
C LEU A 326 16.37 -12.20 4.96
N ILE A 327 16.29 -10.98 4.44
CA ILE A 327 17.27 -10.48 3.46
C ILE A 327 18.67 -10.41 4.05
N LEU A 328 18.82 -9.90 5.28
CA LEU A 328 20.12 -9.81 5.95
C LEU A 328 20.68 -11.18 6.35
N SER A 329 19.86 -12.21 6.46
CA SER A 329 20.33 -13.60 6.62
C SER A 329 20.94 -14.16 5.34
N MET A 330 20.50 -13.69 4.17
CA MET A 330 21.06 -14.08 2.87
C MET A 330 22.37 -13.30 2.59
N ARG A 331 22.33 -11.98 2.85
CA ARG A 331 23.47 -11.06 2.67
C ARG A 331 23.41 -9.93 3.70
N SER A 332 24.44 -9.79 4.51
CA SER A 332 24.51 -8.77 5.57
C SER A 332 25.06 -7.40 5.12
N ASP A 333 25.50 -7.29 3.87
CA ASP A 333 26.20 -6.14 3.31
C ASP A 333 25.26 -5.18 2.55
N TYR A 334 24.10 -4.88 3.17
CA TYR A 334 23.14 -3.87 2.71
C TYR A 334 23.06 -2.68 3.66
N ASP A 335 22.87 -1.48 3.11
CA ASP A 335 22.33 -0.31 3.82
C ASP A 335 20.81 -0.31 3.70
N LEU A 336 20.12 -0.10 4.84
CA LEU A 336 18.67 -0.14 4.91
C LEU A 336 18.07 1.28 4.93
N TYR A 337 17.14 1.55 4.00
CA TYR A 337 16.36 2.78 4.01
C TYR A 337 14.87 2.45 4.08
N LEU A 338 14.09 3.36 4.65
CA LEU A 338 12.63 3.24 4.74
C LEU A 338 12.01 4.54 4.25
N ARG A 339 11.04 4.44 3.35
CA ARG A 339 10.28 5.59 2.84
C ARG A 339 8.78 5.29 2.86
N HIS A 340 8.02 6.37 2.92
CA HIS A 340 6.57 6.30 2.91
C HIS A 340 6.01 7.33 1.91
N TYR A 341 4.98 6.94 1.14
CA TYR A 341 4.58 7.67 -0.07
C TYR A 341 3.15 8.18 -0.04
N THR A 342 2.47 8.08 1.10
CA THR A 342 1.07 8.48 1.26
C THR A 342 0.86 9.25 2.56
N GLU A 343 -0.37 9.67 2.82
CA GLU A 343 -0.77 10.29 4.08
C GLU A 343 -1.42 9.28 5.06
N GLY A 344 -1.55 8.03 4.63
CA GLY A 344 -2.25 6.97 5.36
C GLY A 344 -1.36 5.79 5.73
N TRP A 345 -1.91 4.60 5.79
CA TRP A 345 -1.18 3.42 6.28
C TRP A 345 -0.57 2.52 5.21
N SER A 346 -0.79 2.76 3.93
CA SER A 346 -0.18 1.98 2.83
C SER A 346 1.01 2.70 2.20
N GLU A 347 1.69 1.99 1.30
CA GLU A 347 2.81 2.49 0.51
C GLU A 347 4.07 2.82 1.34
N THR A 348 4.42 1.93 2.25
CA THR A 348 5.72 1.95 2.94
C THR A 348 6.66 0.96 2.29
N VAL A 349 7.81 1.44 1.82
CA VAL A 349 8.80 0.62 1.12
C VAL A 349 10.12 0.61 1.88
N MET A 350 10.68 -0.58 2.06
CA MET A 350 12.03 -0.77 2.59
C MET A 350 13.00 -1.04 1.44
N TYR A 351 14.11 -0.31 1.45
CA TYR A 351 15.14 -0.39 0.43
C TYR A 351 16.39 -1.02 1.00
N PHE A 352 17.01 -1.91 0.22
CA PHE A 352 18.27 -2.55 0.54
C PHE A 352 19.25 -2.17 -0.55
N ILE A 353 20.21 -1.33 -0.21
CA ILE A 353 21.21 -0.82 -1.13
C ILE A 353 22.56 -1.52 -0.82
N PRO A 354 23.16 -2.19 -1.81
CA PRO A 354 24.46 -2.82 -1.64
C PRO A 354 25.50 -1.85 -1.09
N LYS A 355 26.14 -2.20 0.03
CA LYS A 355 27.23 -1.39 0.57
C LYS A 355 28.36 -1.31 -0.43
N LYS A 356 28.89 -0.11 -0.65
CA LYS A 356 30.10 0.06 -1.47
C LYS A 356 31.23 -0.72 -0.79
N GLN A 357 31.83 -1.64 -1.51
CA GLN A 357 33.06 -2.27 -1.05
C GLN A 357 34.11 -1.15 -0.97
N ASN A 358 34.62 -0.90 0.22
CA ASN A 358 35.79 -0.06 0.37
C ASN A 358 36.94 -0.80 -0.31
N GLY A 359 37.32 -0.33 -1.53
CA GLY A 359 38.46 -0.83 -2.26
C GLY A 359 39.77 -0.53 -1.52
#